data_157ec44a153af734b97b2e2909c10f30
#
_entry.id   157ec44a153af734b97b2e2909c10f30
#
_cell.length_a   1.000
_cell.length_b   1.000
_cell.length_c   1.000
_cell.angle_alpha   90.00
_cell.angle_beta   90.00
_cell.angle_gamma   90.00
#
_symmetry.space_group_name_H-M   'P 1'
#
loop_
_entity.id
_entity.type
_entity.pdbx_description
1 polymer ?
#
loop_
_entity_poly.entity_id
_entity_poly.type
_entity_poly.pdbx_seq_one_letter_code
_entity_poly.pdbx_strand_id
1 'polypeptide(L)'
;MLVTEVQSLRGEIVSAEERETTLQAQMHRLDEVLRTAVIAGYLYTRTRWVPLLGEPVLEDNVEDMNDWLQKFLVLQGSSIYFYMHATDLHPQGTIAVEDIVEVGALPSHINLGENGVLFAFHITTCHRLRLECSTPVKPQMDSWLTILGADFKARNSRNHCESQNEIVEYKH
;
A
#
# COMPACT_ATOMS: atom_id res chain seq x y z
N MET A 1 -28.09 29.84 -35.47
CA MET A 1 -28.60 29.00 -34.36
C MET A 1 -28.28 27.53 -34.55
N LEU A 2 -28.68 26.90 -35.62
CA LEU A 2 -28.45 25.46 -35.87
C LEU A 2 -26.96 25.01 -35.88
N VAL A 3 -26.03 25.85 -36.37
CA VAL A 3 -24.61 25.54 -36.43
C VAL A 3 -23.97 25.50 -35.03
N THR A 4 -24.36 26.41 -34.15
CA THR A 4 -23.86 26.44 -32.77
C THR A 4 -24.42 25.29 -31.94
N GLU A 5 -25.66 24.88 -32.18
CA GLU A 5 -26.25 23.71 -31.53
C GLU A 5 -25.57 22.40 -31.96
N VAL A 6 -25.29 22.25 -33.26
CA VAL A 6 -24.55 21.09 -33.80
C VAL A 6 -23.13 21.03 -33.24
N GLN A 7 -22.47 22.19 -33.11
CA GLN A 7 -21.11 22.22 -32.50
C GLN A 7 -21.13 21.87 -31.03
N SER A 8 -22.14 22.35 -30.29
CA SER A 8 -22.34 22.01 -28.87
C SER A 8 -22.58 20.52 -28.69
N LEU A 9 -23.48 19.92 -29.48
CA LEU A 9 -23.79 18.50 -29.46
C LEU A 9 -22.57 17.65 -29.82
N ARG A 10 -21.78 18.06 -30.81
CA ARG A 10 -20.52 17.38 -31.14
C ARG A 10 -19.53 17.41 -29.96
N GLY A 11 -19.42 18.56 -29.29
CA GLY A 11 -18.57 18.67 -28.10
C GLY A 11 -19.04 17.76 -26.97
N GLU A 12 -20.34 17.64 -26.76
CA GLU A 12 -20.92 16.74 -25.76
C GLU A 12 -20.67 15.27 -26.10
N ILE A 13 -20.76 14.88 -27.37
CA ILE A 13 -20.48 13.51 -27.84
C ILE A 13 -18.99 13.16 -27.59
N VAL A 14 -18.07 14.03 -27.99
CA VAL A 14 -16.63 13.81 -27.77
C VAL A 14 -16.33 13.67 -26.27
N SER A 15 -16.90 14.55 -25.45
CA SER A 15 -16.73 14.48 -23.98
C SER A 15 -17.32 13.20 -23.38
N ALA A 16 -18.43 12.69 -23.91
CA ALA A 16 -19.02 11.42 -23.49
C ALA A 16 -18.18 10.23 -23.88
N GLU A 17 -17.62 10.23 -25.11
CA GLU A 17 -16.72 9.18 -25.59
C GLU A 17 -15.42 9.12 -24.78
N GLU A 18 -14.84 10.28 -24.43
CA GLU A 18 -13.66 10.34 -23.56
C GLU A 18 -13.94 9.79 -22.16
N ARG A 19 -15.09 10.13 -21.59
CA ARG A 19 -15.51 9.57 -20.28
C ARG A 19 -15.74 8.08 -20.33
N GLU A 20 -16.37 7.58 -21.39
CA GLU A 20 -16.57 6.14 -21.60
C GLU A 20 -15.24 5.39 -21.69
N THR A 21 -14.28 5.89 -22.47
CA THR A 21 -12.95 5.33 -22.61
C THR A 21 -12.21 5.25 -21.26
N THR A 22 -12.30 6.33 -20.46
CA THR A 22 -11.70 6.39 -19.13
C THR A 22 -12.35 5.38 -18.18
N LEU A 23 -13.67 5.28 -18.17
CA LEU A 23 -14.39 4.31 -17.34
C LEU A 23 -14.08 2.87 -17.73
N GLN A 24 -13.97 2.58 -19.01
CA GLN A 24 -13.58 1.25 -19.49
C GLN A 24 -12.16 0.89 -19.03
N ALA A 25 -11.20 1.81 -19.09
CA ALA A 25 -9.84 1.62 -18.60
C ALA A 25 -9.81 1.37 -17.09
N GLN A 26 -10.59 2.12 -16.32
CA GLN A 26 -10.72 1.94 -14.87
C GLN A 26 -11.35 0.58 -14.51
N MET A 27 -12.40 0.16 -15.21
CA MET A 27 -13.03 -1.14 -15.01
C MET A 27 -12.07 -2.29 -15.34
N HIS A 28 -11.34 -2.20 -16.45
CA HIS A 28 -10.35 -3.20 -16.84
C HIS A 28 -9.25 -3.34 -15.77
N ARG A 29 -8.78 -2.21 -15.26
CA ARG A 29 -7.79 -2.19 -14.22
C ARG A 29 -8.28 -2.83 -12.91
N LEU A 30 -9.49 -2.51 -12.47
CA LEU A 30 -10.08 -3.12 -11.27
C LEU A 30 -10.25 -4.63 -11.43
N ASP A 31 -10.68 -5.07 -12.59
CA ASP A 31 -10.81 -6.49 -12.90
C ASP A 31 -9.45 -7.23 -12.86
N GLU A 32 -8.40 -6.60 -13.37
CA GLU A 32 -7.03 -7.10 -13.26
C GLU A 32 -6.57 -7.21 -11.80
N VAL A 33 -6.78 -6.17 -10.99
CA VAL A 33 -6.45 -6.18 -9.56
C VAL A 33 -7.19 -7.30 -8.84
N LEU A 34 -8.49 -7.47 -9.07
CA LEU A 34 -9.29 -8.52 -8.44
C LEU A 34 -8.81 -9.94 -8.81
N ARG A 35 -8.26 -10.11 -10.02
CA ARG A 35 -7.74 -11.42 -10.46
C ARG A 35 -6.34 -11.73 -9.98
N THR A 36 -5.48 -10.74 -9.83
CA THR A 36 -4.04 -10.93 -9.64
C THR A 36 -3.50 -10.44 -8.30
N ALA A 37 -4.23 -9.61 -7.58
CA ALA A 37 -3.83 -9.16 -6.26
C ALA A 37 -3.94 -10.28 -5.22
N VAL A 38 -2.91 -10.40 -4.39
CA VAL A 38 -2.92 -11.30 -3.22
C VAL A 38 -3.85 -10.73 -2.15
N ILE A 39 -3.77 -9.43 -1.92
CA ILE A 39 -4.64 -8.68 -1.03
C ILE A 39 -4.74 -7.24 -1.53
N ALA A 40 -5.91 -6.64 -1.39
CA ALA A 40 -6.14 -5.24 -1.70
C ALA A 40 -7.19 -4.64 -0.77
N GLY A 41 -7.09 -3.35 -0.49
CA GLY A 41 -8.09 -2.63 0.29
C GLY A 41 -7.69 -1.22 0.66
N TYR A 42 -8.66 -0.48 1.17
CA TYR A 42 -8.42 0.84 1.72
C TYR A 42 -7.85 0.75 3.13
N LEU A 43 -6.77 1.46 3.37
CA LEU A 43 -6.13 1.63 4.67
C LEU A 43 -5.82 3.10 4.90
N TYR A 44 -5.89 3.55 6.16
CA TYR A 44 -5.28 4.80 6.55
C TYR A 44 -3.78 4.58 6.65
N THR A 45 -3.00 5.43 6.03
CA THR A 45 -1.54 5.30 5.95
C THR A 45 -0.83 6.54 6.46
N ARG A 46 0.31 6.33 7.09
CA ARG A 46 1.22 7.36 7.53
C ARG A 46 2.65 6.91 7.25
N THR A 47 3.47 7.78 6.68
CA THR A 47 4.85 7.49 6.33
C THR A 47 5.79 8.21 7.29
N ARG A 48 6.78 7.48 7.82
CA ARG A 48 7.83 8.01 8.68
C ARG A 48 9.19 7.51 8.25
N TRP A 49 10.23 8.22 8.67
CA TRP A 49 11.62 7.78 8.50
C TRP A 49 12.16 7.24 9.82
N VAL A 50 12.80 6.09 9.78
CA VAL A 50 13.47 5.52 10.95
C VAL A 50 14.79 6.27 11.13
N PRO A 51 15.02 6.92 12.31
CA PRO A 51 16.26 7.64 12.56
C PRO A 51 17.46 6.71 12.64
N LEU A 52 18.64 7.22 12.29
CA LEU A 52 19.91 6.53 12.51
C LEU A 52 20.26 6.54 14.01
N LEU A 53 21.13 5.60 14.41
CA LEU A 53 21.70 5.60 15.75
C LEU A 53 22.40 6.94 16.05
N GLY A 54 21.90 7.66 17.08
CA GLY A 54 22.44 8.98 17.46
C GLY A 54 21.68 10.17 16.87
N GLU A 55 20.74 9.97 15.97
CA GLU A 55 19.81 11.02 15.55
C GLU A 55 18.69 11.18 16.61
N PRO A 56 18.28 12.43 16.91
CA PRO A 56 17.16 12.64 17.81
C PRO A 56 15.90 12.00 17.23
N VAL A 57 15.26 11.15 18.04
CA VAL A 57 13.92 10.67 17.72
C VAL A 57 13.01 11.88 17.80
N LEU A 58 12.42 12.29 16.69
CA LEU A 58 11.33 13.27 16.71
C LEU A 58 10.22 12.66 17.55
N GLU A 59 9.99 13.22 18.74
CA GLU A 59 8.90 12.78 19.58
C GLU A 59 7.60 12.86 18.77
N ASP A 60 6.91 11.74 18.71
CA ASP A 60 5.58 11.68 18.15
C ASP A 60 4.66 12.59 18.94
N ASN A 61 4.52 13.83 18.53
CA ASN A 61 3.45 14.66 19.02
C ASN A 61 2.15 13.97 18.60
N VAL A 62 1.48 13.41 19.59
CA VAL A 62 0.17 12.74 19.44
C VAL A 62 -0.88 13.66 18.82
N GLU A 63 -0.57 14.95 18.69
CA GLU A 63 -1.42 15.98 18.10
C GLU A 63 -1.46 15.95 16.57
N ASP A 64 -0.55 15.25 15.89
CA ASP A 64 -0.54 15.10 14.42
C ASP A 64 -1.46 13.96 13.94
N MET A 65 -2.68 13.91 14.46
CA MET A 65 -3.73 13.00 13.97
C MET A 65 -4.15 13.29 12.52
N ASN A 66 -3.67 14.40 11.93
CA ASN A 66 -3.93 14.78 10.54
C ASN A 66 -3.00 14.13 9.51
N ASP A 67 -1.99 13.38 9.94
CA ASP A 67 -1.02 12.78 9.03
C ASP A 67 -1.48 11.45 8.40
N TRP A 68 -2.59 10.91 8.87
CA TRP A 68 -3.16 9.69 8.32
C TRP A 68 -3.99 10.00 7.06
N LEU A 69 -3.57 9.43 5.94
CA LEU A 69 -4.24 9.54 4.66
C LEU A 69 -4.80 8.20 4.23
N GLN A 70 -6.06 8.18 3.83
CA GLN A 70 -6.67 6.98 3.26
C GLN A 70 -6.11 6.73 1.86
N LYS A 71 -5.60 5.52 1.64
CA LYS A 71 -5.09 5.05 0.35
C LYS A 71 -5.60 3.66 0.05
N PHE A 72 -5.68 3.33 -1.21
CA PHE A 72 -5.95 1.99 -1.69
C PHE A 72 -4.62 1.25 -1.91
N LEU A 73 -4.37 0.21 -1.14
CA LEU A 73 -3.16 -0.60 -1.21
C LEU A 73 -3.45 -1.90 -1.92
N VAL A 74 -2.53 -2.32 -2.78
CA VAL A 74 -2.61 -3.57 -3.54
C VAL A 74 -1.28 -4.30 -3.44
N LEU A 75 -1.29 -5.51 -2.90
CA LEU A 75 -0.16 -6.43 -3.00
C LEU A 75 -0.35 -7.30 -4.24
N GLN A 76 0.48 -7.08 -5.23
CA GLN A 76 0.45 -7.75 -6.52
C GLN A 76 1.86 -8.14 -6.94
N GLY A 77 2.06 -9.43 -7.26
CA GLY A 77 3.40 -9.94 -7.51
C GLY A 77 4.31 -9.75 -6.30
N SER A 78 5.44 -9.08 -6.50
CA SER A 78 6.45 -8.80 -5.47
C SER A 78 6.44 -7.34 -4.98
N SER A 79 5.32 -6.63 -5.12
CA SER A 79 5.25 -5.20 -4.78
C SER A 79 3.92 -4.82 -4.16
N ILE A 80 3.99 -3.87 -3.23
CA ILE A 80 2.81 -3.18 -2.69
C ILE A 80 2.68 -1.85 -3.41
N TYR A 81 1.55 -1.65 -4.08
CA TYR A 81 1.22 -0.43 -4.82
C TYR A 81 0.25 0.42 -4.01
N PHE A 82 0.45 1.74 -4.06
CA PHE A 82 -0.38 2.72 -3.37
C PHE A 82 -1.12 3.57 -4.37
N TYR A 83 -2.44 3.64 -4.22
CA TYR A 83 -3.32 4.47 -5.03
C TYR A 83 -4.11 5.41 -4.14
N MET A 84 -4.49 6.59 -4.63
CA MET A 84 -5.46 7.45 -3.94
C MET A 84 -6.84 6.78 -3.90
N HIS A 85 -7.25 6.24 -5.03
CA HIS A 85 -8.53 5.56 -5.19
C HIS A 85 -8.34 4.23 -5.92
N ALA A 86 -9.22 3.27 -5.65
CA ALA A 86 -9.21 1.97 -6.30
C ALA A 86 -9.34 2.05 -7.83
N THR A 87 -9.95 3.11 -8.33
CA THR A 87 -10.16 3.38 -9.76
C THR A 87 -9.00 4.07 -10.46
N ASP A 88 -7.97 4.50 -9.74
CA ASP A 88 -6.82 5.18 -10.32
C ASP A 88 -6.02 4.24 -11.23
N LEU A 89 -5.60 4.73 -12.39
CA LEU A 89 -4.85 3.96 -13.37
C LEU A 89 -3.37 3.80 -13.01
N HIS A 90 -2.83 4.75 -12.26
CA HIS A 90 -1.41 4.79 -11.89
C HIS A 90 -1.23 4.85 -10.37
N PRO A 91 -0.28 4.08 -9.82
CA PRO A 91 0.05 4.17 -8.41
C PRO A 91 0.78 5.48 -8.09
N GLN A 92 0.59 5.98 -6.87
CA GLN A 92 1.37 7.10 -6.34
C GLN A 92 2.75 6.68 -5.83
N GLY A 93 2.88 5.43 -5.45
CA GLY A 93 4.11 4.86 -4.93
C GLY A 93 4.09 3.34 -4.90
N THR A 94 5.25 2.78 -4.66
CA THR A 94 5.46 1.33 -4.63
C THR A 94 6.49 0.98 -3.56
N ILE A 95 6.26 -0.12 -2.84
CA ILE A 95 7.26 -0.76 -1.98
C ILE A 95 7.50 -2.16 -2.52
N ALA A 96 8.76 -2.50 -2.83
CA ALA A 96 9.13 -3.87 -3.16
C ALA A 96 9.08 -4.73 -1.88
N VAL A 97 8.48 -5.91 -1.97
CA VAL A 97 8.39 -6.83 -0.84
C VAL A 97 9.77 -7.28 -0.38
N GLU A 98 10.73 -7.37 -1.29
CA GLU A 98 12.13 -7.70 -0.99
C GLU A 98 12.83 -6.66 -0.10
N ASP A 99 12.41 -5.40 -0.15
CA ASP A 99 12.96 -4.32 0.67
C ASP A 99 12.41 -4.31 2.10
N ILE A 100 11.36 -5.07 2.38
CA ILE A 100 10.74 -5.13 3.71
C ILE A 100 11.65 -5.91 4.67
N VAL A 101 12.05 -5.26 5.76
CA VAL A 101 12.89 -5.83 6.80
C VAL A 101 12.14 -6.14 8.09
N GLU A 102 11.00 -5.48 8.30
CA GLU A 102 10.18 -5.69 9.49
C GLU A 102 8.71 -5.46 9.19
N VAL A 103 7.87 -6.31 9.76
CA VAL A 103 6.40 -6.17 9.76
C VAL A 103 5.91 -6.51 11.15
N GLY A 104 5.04 -5.68 11.73
CA GLY A 104 4.52 -5.92 13.07
C GLY A 104 3.24 -5.17 13.38
N ALA A 105 2.51 -5.69 14.36
CA ALA A 105 1.34 -5.01 14.88
C ALA A 105 1.76 -3.80 15.72
N LEU A 106 0.95 -2.74 15.65
CA LEU A 106 1.04 -1.57 16.51
C LEU A 106 -0.11 -1.57 17.53
N PRO A 107 0.02 -0.85 18.65
CA PRO A 107 -1.10 -0.64 19.55
C PRO A 107 -2.29 -0.04 18.81
N SER A 108 -3.50 -0.53 19.14
CA SER A 108 -4.73 0.08 18.63
C SER A 108 -4.87 1.51 19.18
N HIS A 109 -5.46 2.38 18.38
CA HIS A 109 -5.70 3.77 18.75
C HIS A 109 -7.13 4.18 18.43
N ILE A 110 -7.59 5.25 19.05
CA ILE A 110 -8.95 5.76 18.88
C ILE A 110 -8.95 6.80 17.77
N ASN A 111 -9.83 6.63 16.79
CA ASN A 111 -10.12 7.67 15.80
C ASN A 111 -11.08 8.68 16.42
N LEU A 112 -10.58 9.87 16.79
CA LEU A 112 -11.35 10.93 17.42
C LEU A 112 -12.46 11.50 16.50
N GLY A 113 -12.35 11.30 15.17
CA GLY A 113 -13.35 11.78 14.20
C GLY A 113 -14.58 10.89 14.07
N GLU A 114 -14.46 9.58 14.32
CA GLU A 114 -15.51 8.59 14.07
C GLU A 114 -15.86 7.73 15.31
N ASN A 115 -15.34 8.07 16.48
CA ASN A 115 -15.55 7.34 17.74
C ASN A 115 -15.28 5.81 17.64
N GLY A 116 -14.37 5.40 16.78
CA GLY A 116 -14.02 4.01 16.52
C GLY A 116 -12.58 3.66 16.89
N VAL A 117 -12.34 2.39 17.19
CA VAL A 117 -11.00 1.84 17.40
C VAL A 117 -10.37 1.54 16.03
N LEU A 118 -9.15 2.00 15.82
CA LEU A 118 -8.33 1.65 14.66
C LEU A 118 -7.27 0.61 15.07
N PHE A 119 -7.17 -0.43 14.28
CA PHE A 119 -6.16 -1.47 14.42
C PHE A 119 -5.02 -1.16 13.46
N ALA A 120 -3.79 -1.12 13.96
CA ALA A 120 -2.66 -0.63 13.22
C ALA A 120 -1.52 -1.65 13.13
N PHE A 121 -0.77 -1.58 12.05
CA PHE A 121 0.46 -2.33 11.84
C PHE A 121 1.47 -1.46 11.09
N HIS A 122 2.74 -1.89 11.09
CA HIS A 122 3.79 -1.19 10.38
C HIS A 122 4.57 -2.12 9.45
N ILE A 123 5.13 -1.52 8.42
CA ILE A 123 6.08 -2.11 7.49
C ILE A 123 7.31 -1.21 7.47
N THR A 124 8.48 -1.78 7.75
CA THR A 124 9.76 -1.05 7.69
C THR A 124 10.60 -1.62 6.56
N THR A 125 11.20 -0.74 5.75
CA THR A 125 12.07 -1.12 4.64
C THR A 125 13.55 -0.94 4.98
N CYS A 126 14.42 -1.61 4.22
CA CYS A 126 15.87 -1.46 4.32
C CYS A 126 16.35 -0.03 4.03
N HIS A 127 15.53 0.78 3.34
CA HIS A 127 15.78 2.20 3.09
C HIS A 127 15.33 3.12 4.22
N ARG A 128 15.02 2.58 5.39
CA ARG A 128 14.56 3.31 6.58
C ARG A 128 13.17 3.93 6.44
N LEU A 129 12.42 3.58 5.42
CA LEU A 129 11.03 3.99 5.29
C LEU A 129 10.17 3.12 6.21
N ARG A 130 9.39 3.75 7.06
CA ARG A 130 8.37 3.11 7.88
C ARG A 130 6.99 3.55 7.42
N LEU A 131 6.23 2.61 6.91
CA LEU A 131 4.83 2.78 6.58
C LEU A 131 3.98 2.24 7.73
N GLU A 132 3.17 3.08 8.31
CA GLU A 132 2.16 2.68 9.29
C GLU A 132 0.80 2.65 8.61
N CYS A 133 0.06 1.57 8.83
CA CYS A 133 -1.26 1.34 8.25
C CYS A 133 -2.26 1.10 9.36
N SER A 134 -3.47 1.63 9.22
CA SER A 134 -4.56 1.37 10.16
C SER A 134 -5.90 1.18 9.47
N THR A 135 -6.78 0.43 10.13
CA THR A 135 -8.11 0.10 9.65
C THR A 135 -9.07 -0.08 10.83
N PRO A 136 -10.36 0.29 10.68
CA PRO A 136 -11.37 -0.05 11.68
C PRO A 136 -11.75 -1.53 11.69
N VAL A 137 -11.29 -2.30 10.69
CA VAL A 137 -11.64 -3.71 10.50
C VAL A 137 -10.48 -4.60 10.89
N LYS A 138 -10.52 -5.17 12.10
CA LYS A 138 -9.45 -6.05 12.62
C LYS A 138 -9.10 -7.22 11.69
N PRO A 139 -10.04 -7.97 11.09
CA PRO A 139 -9.72 -9.03 10.14
C PRO A 139 -8.91 -8.57 8.94
N GLN A 140 -9.09 -7.34 8.47
CA GLN A 140 -8.30 -6.75 7.39
C GLN A 140 -6.83 -6.58 7.82
N MET A 141 -6.60 -6.04 9.01
CA MET A 141 -5.24 -5.94 9.57
C MET A 141 -4.60 -7.32 9.71
N ASP A 142 -5.32 -8.28 10.29
CA ASP A 142 -4.82 -9.64 10.51
C ASP A 142 -4.45 -10.32 9.18
N SER A 143 -5.21 -10.09 8.12
CA SER A 143 -4.92 -10.60 6.77
C SER A 143 -3.63 -10.03 6.19
N TRP A 144 -3.42 -8.72 6.28
CA TRP A 144 -2.18 -8.07 5.84
C TRP A 144 -0.96 -8.59 6.60
N LEU A 145 -1.07 -8.67 7.94
CA LEU A 145 0.02 -9.20 8.78
C LEU A 145 0.35 -10.65 8.48
N THR A 146 -0.65 -11.48 8.25
CA THR A 146 -0.47 -12.91 7.93
C THR A 146 0.25 -13.08 6.60
N ILE A 147 -0.18 -12.36 5.56
CA ILE A 147 0.39 -12.47 4.22
C ILE A 147 1.82 -11.94 4.18
N LEU A 148 2.05 -10.74 4.70
CA LEU A 148 3.40 -10.14 4.71
C LEU A 148 4.36 -10.89 5.63
N GLY A 149 3.87 -11.40 6.76
CA GLY A 149 4.66 -12.21 7.68
C GLY A 149 5.06 -13.57 7.10
N ALA A 150 4.23 -14.19 6.28
CA ALA A 150 4.54 -15.43 5.59
C ALA A 150 5.65 -15.24 4.55
N ASP A 151 5.57 -14.19 3.74
CA ASP A 151 6.59 -13.85 2.76
C ASP A 151 7.95 -13.53 3.41
N PHE A 152 7.92 -12.82 4.52
CA PHE A 152 9.12 -12.48 5.28
C PHE A 152 9.80 -13.73 5.86
N LYS A 153 9.05 -14.65 6.45
CA LYS A 153 9.56 -15.93 6.97
C LYS A 153 10.14 -16.80 5.87
N ALA A 154 9.47 -16.90 4.72
CA ALA A 154 9.94 -17.70 3.59
C ALA A 154 11.28 -17.20 3.04
N ARG A 155 11.50 -15.88 2.99
CA ARG A 155 12.77 -15.27 2.55
C ARG A 155 13.91 -15.50 3.54
N ASN A 156 13.66 -15.32 4.82
CA ASN A 156 14.68 -15.56 5.87
C ASN A 156 15.13 -17.02 5.90
N SER A 157 14.22 -17.96 5.64
CA SER A 157 14.57 -19.39 5.55
C SER A 157 15.46 -19.70 4.35
N ARG A 158 15.26 -19.04 3.19
CA ARG A 158 16.10 -19.21 1.99
C ARG A 158 17.50 -18.65 2.22
N ASN A 159 17.63 -17.47 2.79
CA ASN A 159 18.93 -16.86 3.10
C ASN A 159 19.73 -17.69 4.09
N HIS A 160 19.07 -18.37 5.03
CA HIS A 160 19.74 -19.26 5.98
C HIS A 160 20.25 -20.54 5.30
N CYS A 161 19.53 -21.09 4.32
CA CYS A 161 19.99 -22.23 3.51
C CYS A 161 21.17 -21.87 2.59
N GLU A 162 21.18 -20.69 1.99
CA GLU A 162 22.30 -20.24 1.13
C GLU A 162 23.57 -20.05 1.95
N SER A 163 23.48 -19.44 3.14
CA SER A 163 24.63 -19.26 4.04
C SER A 163 25.22 -20.58 4.57
N GLN A 164 24.43 -21.64 4.67
CA GLN A 164 24.93 -22.96 5.08
C GLN A 164 25.59 -23.70 3.92
N ASN A 165 25.19 -23.49 2.69
CA ASN A 165 25.80 -24.08 1.52
C ASN A 165 27.18 -23.47 1.19
N GLU A 166 27.39 -22.18 1.43
CA GLU A 166 28.70 -21.55 1.25
C GLU A 166 29.77 -22.03 2.25
N ILE A 167 29.38 -22.49 3.42
CA ILE A 167 30.31 -23.00 4.45
C ILE A 167 30.83 -24.42 4.12
N VAL A 168 30.16 -25.18 3.27
CA VAL A 168 30.50 -26.53 2.92
C VAL A 168 31.53 -26.61 1.77
N GLU A 169 31.69 -25.59 0.95
CA GLU A 169 32.62 -25.57 -0.19
C GLU A 169 34.09 -25.23 0.18
N TYR A 170 34.38 -24.81 1.40
CA TYR A 170 35.74 -24.45 1.83
C TYR A 170 36.46 -25.51 2.65
N LYS A 171 36.07 -26.79 2.57
CA LYS A 171 36.79 -27.93 3.20
C LYS A 171 37.15 -29.02 2.21
N HIS A 172 37.99 -28.69 1.24
CA HIS A 172 38.82 -29.65 0.53
C HIS A 172 40.15 -29.04 0.14
#